data_0aa06ffefb8e1af30064e6cd7b61cb1c
#
_entry.id   0aa06ffefb8e1af30064e6cd7b61cb1c
#
_cell.length_a   1.000
_cell.length_b   1.000
_cell.length_c   1.000
_cell.angle_alpha   90.00
_cell.angle_beta   90.00
_cell.angle_gamma   90.00
#
_symmetry.space_group_name_H-M   'P 1'
#
loop_
_entity.id
_entity.type
_entity.pdbx_description
1 polymer ?
#
loop_
_entity_poly.entity_id
_entity_poly.type
_entity_poly.pdbx_seq_one_letter_code
_entity_poly.pdbx_strand_id
1 'polypeptide(L)'
;MNNIKLFFALLITASINAQGNINGNITGAAQQALVDFGNRSTRAPQPLNIQGSHYFDAEFKSTKLEYFGKELNDSGYMRYNAFRDEIEMADTPGQKESDLILIKSKDVIPLINGERFEYLPHRVEEGRAYIGYLVNIYDGKENRLYLKRKKTFMEAKVARTSLENSFPPRYVESTEIYVSKNGDTPVSIKTSKKSIINFFGSNSDKVKKYIKDQKLKTSEISSLIQIFEFAENL
;
A
#
# COMPACT_ATOMS: atom_id res chain seq x y z
N MET A 1 -41.50 -52.73 -34.54
CA MET A 1 -41.40 -53.07 -33.08
C MET A 1 -40.03 -52.62 -32.63
N ASN A 2 -39.89 -51.37 -32.18
CA ASN A 2 -38.63 -50.80 -31.68
C ASN A 2 -38.87 -50.34 -30.23
N ASN A 3 -38.19 -51.03 -29.34
CA ASN A 3 -38.17 -50.72 -27.90
C ASN A 3 -37.19 -49.57 -27.65
N ILE A 4 -37.71 -48.40 -27.33
CA ILE A 4 -36.93 -47.25 -26.82
C ILE A 4 -36.84 -47.46 -25.31
N LYS A 5 -35.62 -47.73 -24.83
CA LYS A 5 -35.32 -47.76 -23.39
C LYS A 5 -35.05 -46.32 -22.94
N LEU A 6 -35.96 -45.78 -22.11
CA LEU A 6 -35.86 -44.49 -21.46
C LEU A 6 -34.84 -44.60 -20.31
N PHE A 7 -33.68 -43.96 -20.42
CA PHE A 7 -32.74 -43.79 -19.31
C PHE A 7 -33.16 -42.60 -18.47
N PHE A 8 -33.67 -42.83 -17.28
CA PHE A 8 -33.91 -41.82 -16.26
C PHE A 8 -32.58 -41.49 -15.62
N ALA A 9 -32.01 -40.34 -15.94
CA ALA A 9 -30.88 -39.78 -15.19
C ALA A 9 -31.40 -39.12 -13.93
N LEU A 10 -31.10 -39.73 -12.79
CA LEU A 10 -31.44 -39.20 -11.46
C LEU A 10 -30.44 -38.09 -11.13
N LEU A 11 -30.86 -36.82 -11.29
CA LEU A 11 -30.13 -35.65 -10.83
C LEU A 11 -30.26 -35.57 -9.30
N ILE A 12 -29.22 -36.02 -8.59
CA ILE A 12 -29.09 -35.77 -7.15
C ILE A 12 -28.61 -34.35 -6.98
N THR A 13 -29.54 -33.44 -6.69
CA THR A 13 -29.23 -32.09 -6.19
C THR A 13 -28.77 -32.21 -4.75
N ALA A 14 -27.48 -32.25 -4.50
CA ALA A 14 -26.93 -32.07 -3.16
C ALA A 14 -27.14 -30.60 -2.76
N SER A 15 -28.20 -30.34 -1.99
CA SER A 15 -28.38 -29.06 -1.30
C SER A 15 -27.33 -28.97 -0.21
N ILE A 16 -26.23 -28.27 -0.48
CA ILE A 16 -25.25 -27.90 0.55
C ILE A 16 -25.92 -26.83 1.40
N ASN A 17 -26.49 -27.21 2.52
CA ASN A 17 -26.89 -26.29 3.58
C ASN A 17 -25.61 -25.78 4.29
N ALA A 18 -24.94 -24.80 3.70
CA ALA A 18 -23.91 -24.02 4.37
C ALA A 18 -24.58 -22.93 5.22
N GLN A 19 -25.38 -23.33 6.23
CA GLN A 19 -25.69 -22.45 7.34
C GLN A 19 -24.54 -22.54 8.36
N GLY A 20 -23.42 -21.96 8.02
CA GLY A 20 -22.36 -21.67 8.98
C GLY A 20 -22.84 -20.59 9.94
N ASN A 21 -22.86 -20.92 11.20
CA ASN A 21 -23.19 -20.06 12.33
C ASN A 21 -22.24 -18.82 12.30
N ILE A 22 -22.80 -17.64 11.98
CA ILE A 22 -22.04 -16.40 11.72
C ILE A 22 -21.43 -15.80 13.02
N ASN A 23 -21.58 -16.45 14.15
CA ASN A 23 -21.08 -15.98 15.46
C ASN A 23 -19.80 -16.68 15.97
N GLY A 24 -19.16 -17.50 15.17
CA GLY A 24 -17.92 -18.17 15.57
C GLY A 24 -16.70 -17.61 14.83
N ASN A 25 -15.83 -16.95 15.57
CA ASN A 25 -14.42 -16.62 15.22
C ASN A 25 -14.07 -16.67 13.72
N ILE A 26 -14.40 -15.59 13.02
CA ILE A 26 -14.00 -15.37 11.62
C ILE A 26 -12.47 -15.31 11.49
N THR A 27 -11.76 -15.04 12.58
CA THR A 27 -10.30 -14.88 12.64
C THR A 27 -9.52 -16.07 12.10
N GLY A 28 -9.85 -17.29 12.47
CA GLY A 28 -9.12 -18.48 12.02
C GLY A 28 -9.33 -18.78 10.53
N ALA A 29 -10.56 -18.70 10.02
CA ALA A 29 -10.84 -19.00 8.62
C ALA A 29 -10.35 -17.91 7.67
N ALA A 30 -10.43 -16.64 8.06
CA ALA A 30 -9.90 -15.53 7.28
C ALA A 30 -8.37 -15.52 7.28
N GLN A 31 -7.76 -15.80 8.43
CA GLN A 31 -6.31 -15.96 8.56
C GLN A 31 -5.80 -17.14 7.72
N GLN A 32 -6.49 -18.28 7.74
CA GLN A 32 -6.17 -19.42 6.91
C GLN A 32 -6.31 -19.10 5.42
N ALA A 33 -7.38 -18.41 5.01
CA ALA A 33 -7.55 -17.98 3.62
C ALA A 33 -6.44 -17.01 3.18
N LEU A 34 -5.99 -16.10 4.05
CA LEU A 34 -4.89 -15.19 3.76
C LEU A 34 -3.54 -15.92 3.63
N VAL A 35 -3.32 -16.96 4.43
CA VAL A 35 -2.13 -17.84 4.33
C VAL A 35 -2.19 -18.68 3.05
N ASP A 36 -3.35 -19.22 2.70
CA ASP A 36 -3.54 -20.04 1.49
C ASP A 36 -3.38 -19.21 0.20
N PHE A 37 -3.69 -17.91 0.26
CA PHE A 37 -3.51 -16.97 -0.86
C PHE A 37 -2.17 -16.22 -0.84
N GLY A 38 -1.37 -16.37 0.22
CA GLY A 38 -0.06 -15.76 0.34
C GLY A 38 0.94 -16.37 -0.65
N ASN A 39 1.59 -15.54 -1.45
CA ASN A 39 2.72 -15.97 -2.26
C ASN A 39 3.96 -16.08 -1.37
N ARG A 40 4.69 -17.20 -1.46
CA ARG A 40 5.99 -17.33 -0.80
C ARG A 40 7.02 -16.48 -1.52
N SER A 41 7.70 -15.62 -0.77
CA SER A 41 8.82 -14.85 -1.29
C SER A 41 10.07 -15.72 -1.40
N THR A 42 10.68 -15.78 -2.59
CA THR A 42 12.01 -16.38 -2.75
C THR A 42 13.06 -15.33 -2.45
N ARG A 43 13.70 -15.42 -1.28
CA ARG A 43 14.80 -14.52 -0.91
C ARG A 43 16.10 -15.02 -1.51
N ALA A 44 16.73 -14.18 -2.34
CA ALA A 44 18.14 -14.37 -2.68
C ALA A 44 19.02 -14.04 -1.45
N PRO A 45 20.14 -14.77 -1.23
CA PRO A 45 21.09 -14.43 -0.18
C PRO A 45 21.54 -12.99 -0.30
N GLN A 46 21.51 -12.23 0.80
CA GLN A 46 21.98 -10.86 0.83
C GLN A 46 23.50 -10.82 0.94
N PRO A 47 24.21 -10.00 0.14
CA PRO A 47 25.64 -9.83 0.32
C PRO A 47 25.95 -9.25 1.70
N LEU A 48 27.06 -9.69 2.29
CA LEU A 48 27.56 -9.16 3.56
C LEU A 48 27.87 -7.66 3.43
N ASN A 49 27.46 -6.85 4.43
CA ASN A 49 27.74 -5.41 4.56
C ASN A 49 26.87 -4.45 3.69
N ILE A 50 25.59 -4.74 3.46
CA ILE A 50 24.66 -3.77 2.90
C ILE A 50 24.28 -2.75 3.98
N GLN A 51 24.40 -1.45 3.67
CA GLN A 51 23.93 -0.36 4.54
C GLN A 51 22.42 -0.11 4.37
N GLY A 52 21.75 0.19 5.50
CA GLY A 52 20.31 0.45 5.52
C GLY A 52 19.47 -0.81 5.45
N SER A 53 18.19 -0.63 5.20
CA SER A 53 17.18 -1.69 5.19
C SER A 53 16.22 -1.53 4.03
N HIS A 54 15.64 -2.61 3.56
CA HIS A 54 14.55 -2.60 2.57
C HIS A 54 13.19 -2.22 3.16
N TYR A 55 13.13 -2.01 4.48
CA TYR A 55 11.96 -1.50 5.19
C TYR A 55 12.13 -0.04 5.60
N PHE A 56 11.04 0.69 5.77
CA PHE A 56 11.00 1.94 6.55
C PHE A 56 10.88 1.62 8.05
N ASP A 57 10.04 0.65 8.38
CA ASP A 57 9.98 0.03 9.70
C ASP A 57 10.22 -1.47 9.54
N ALA A 58 11.27 -1.98 10.17
CA ALA A 58 11.66 -3.39 10.05
C ALA A 58 10.87 -4.31 10.98
N GLU A 59 10.16 -3.75 11.96
CA GLU A 59 9.36 -4.50 12.91
C GLU A 59 8.00 -4.87 12.35
N PHE A 60 7.53 -6.06 12.66
CA PHE A 60 6.15 -6.45 12.41
C PHE A 60 5.23 -5.75 13.40
N LYS A 61 4.23 -5.05 12.91
CA LYS A 61 3.26 -4.30 13.71
C LYS A 61 1.90 -5.00 13.71
N SER A 62 1.18 -4.85 14.81
CA SER A 62 -0.22 -5.28 14.89
C SER A 62 -1.03 -4.65 13.77
N THR A 63 -1.86 -5.44 13.11
CA THR A 63 -2.55 -5.06 11.89
C THR A 63 -4.02 -5.39 11.98
N LYS A 64 -4.86 -4.45 11.54
CA LYS A 64 -6.23 -4.72 11.14
C LYS A 64 -6.26 -4.90 9.63
N LEU A 65 -7.17 -5.73 9.14
CA LEU A 65 -7.33 -5.99 7.73
C LEU A 65 -8.77 -5.68 7.31
N GLU A 66 -8.92 -4.87 6.28
CA GLU A 66 -10.18 -4.76 5.55
C GLU A 66 -10.13 -5.73 4.37
N TYR A 67 -11.08 -6.66 4.33
CA TYR A 67 -11.18 -7.69 3.31
C TYR A 67 -12.57 -7.62 2.67
N PHE A 68 -12.62 -7.22 1.39
CA PHE A 68 -13.87 -6.99 0.65
C PHE A 68 -14.87 -6.12 1.43
N GLY A 69 -14.40 -5.00 2.00
CA GLY A 69 -15.21 -4.05 2.75
C GLY A 69 -15.62 -4.50 4.16
N LYS A 70 -15.08 -5.63 4.65
CA LYS A 70 -15.31 -6.10 6.03
C LYS A 70 -14.03 -5.97 6.83
N GLU A 71 -14.10 -5.31 7.97
CA GLU A 71 -12.97 -5.23 8.90
C GLU A 71 -12.79 -6.57 9.62
N LEU A 72 -11.58 -7.11 9.54
CA LEU A 72 -11.14 -8.28 10.26
C LEU A 72 -10.21 -7.80 11.39
N ASN A 73 -10.67 -7.98 12.63
CA ASN A 73 -9.85 -7.71 13.80
C ASN A 73 -8.86 -8.87 14.01
N ASP A 74 -7.71 -8.57 14.60
CA ASP A 74 -6.69 -9.57 14.93
C ASP A 74 -6.14 -10.31 13.69
N SER A 75 -5.73 -9.53 12.71
CA SER A 75 -5.18 -10.06 11.44
C SER A 75 -3.68 -10.38 11.52
N GLY A 76 -3.16 -10.54 12.75
CA GLY A 76 -1.75 -10.84 12.98
C GLY A 76 -0.85 -9.61 12.90
N TYR A 77 0.38 -9.83 12.48
CA TYR A 77 1.40 -8.79 12.41
C TYR A 77 1.90 -8.66 10.99
N MET A 78 2.07 -7.42 10.53
CA MET A 78 2.52 -7.14 9.17
C MET A 78 3.57 -6.04 9.15
N ARG A 79 4.36 -6.01 8.08
CA ARG A 79 5.27 -4.91 7.75
C ARG A 79 5.34 -4.72 6.24
N TYR A 80 5.64 -3.50 5.82
CA TYR A 80 5.77 -3.16 4.40
C TYR A 80 7.23 -3.21 3.94
N ASN A 81 7.50 -4.08 2.97
CA ASN A 81 8.78 -4.16 2.26
C ASN A 81 8.76 -3.17 1.09
N ALA A 82 9.36 -1.99 1.30
CA ALA A 82 9.33 -0.91 0.33
C ALA A 82 10.28 -1.11 -0.87
N PHE A 83 11.19 -2.08 -0.80
CA PHE A 83 12.05 -2.46 -1.92
C PHE A 83 11.31 -3.37 -2.91
N ARG A 84 10.51 -4.33 -2.40
CA ARG A 84 9.76 -5.29 -3.22
C ARG A 84 8.32 -4.84 -3.49
N ASP A 85 7.86 -3.79 -2.82
CA ASP A 85 6.46 -3.36 -2.82
C ASP A 85 5.52 -4.50 -2.37
N GLU A 86 5.82 -5.09 -1.21
CA GLU A 86 5.12 -6.26 -0.66
C GLU A 86 4.80 -6.03 0.82
N ILE A 87 3.72 -6.63 1.29
CA ILE A 87 3.39 -6.68 2.71
C ILE A 87 3.67 -8.09 3.21
N GLU A 88 4.63 -8.20 4.11
CA GLU A 88 5.02 -9.43 4.77
C GLU A 88 4.17 -9.65 6.02
N MET A 89 3.77 -10.90 6.27
CA MET A 89 2.91 -11.32 7.37
C MET A 89 3.70 -12.17 8.37
N ALA A 90 3.37 -12.04 9.66
CA ALA A 90 3.99 -12.81 10.72
C ALA A 90 2.98 -13.21 11.79
N ASP A 91 3.24 -14.32 12.48
CA ASP A 91 2.42 -14.83 13.58
C ASP A 91 2.72 -14.09 14.90
N THR A 92 3.91 -13.53 15.04
CA THR A 92 4.36 -12.83 16.26
C THR A 92 5.11 -11.54 15.92
N PRO A 93 5.05 -10.50 16.80
CA PRO A 93 5.72 -9.21 16.55
C PRO A 93 7.25 -9.34 16.57
N GLY A 94 7.79 -10.30 17.29
CA GLY A 94 9.24 -10.54 17.42
C GLY A 94 9.86 -11.35 16.27
N GLN A 95 9.07 -11.80 15.32
CA GLN A 95 9.57 -12.55 14.17
C GLN A 95 10.47 -11.65 13.33
N LYS A 96 11.67 -12.14 12.97
CA LYS A 96 12.63 -11.35 12.20
C LYS A 96 12.40 -11.46 10.70
N GLU A 97 11.99 -12.63 10.24
CA GLU A 97 11.82 -12.96 8.83
C GLU A 97 10.49 -13.66 8.60
N SER A 98 9.90 -13.42 7.43
CA SER A 98 8.71 -14.14 6.98
C SER A 98 8.77 -14.34 5.47
N ASP A 99 8.31 -15.51 5.03
CA ASP A 99 8.10 -15.84 3.62
C ASP A 99 6.63 -15.70 3.21
N LEU A 100 5.76 -15.35 4.17
CA LEU A 100 4.33 -15.12 3.91
C LEU A 100 4.12 -13.70 3.42
N ILE A 101 3.49 -13.57 2.25
CA ILE A 101 3.20 -12.28 1.61
C ILE A 101 1.70 -12.13 1.47
N LEU A 102 1.17 -10.99 1.89
CA LEU A 102 -0.23 -10.64 1.70
C LEU A 102 -0.56 -10.55 0.21
N ILE A 103 -1.71 -11.13 -0.18
CA ILE A 103 -2.17 -11.03 -1.57
C ILE A 103 -2.33 -9.56 -2.00
N LYS A 104 -1.82 -9.24 -3.18
CA LYS A 104 -1.92 -7.91 -3.79
C LYS A 104 -3.28 -7.75 -4.46
N SER A 105 -4.21 -7.10 -3.78
CA SER A 105 -5.57 -6.83 -4.27
C SER A 105 -6.06 -5.48 -3.76
N LYS A 106 -6.84 -4.78 -4.59
CA LYS A 106 -7.51 -3.53 -4.19
C LYS A 106 -8.54 -3.72 -3.08
N ASP A 107 -9.05 -4.94 -2.92
CA ASP A 107 -10.09 -5.29 -1.96
C ASP A 107 -9.51 -5.86 -0.64
N VAL A 108 -8.17 -5.87 -0.53
CA VAL A 108 -7.43 -6.33 0.65
C VAL A 108 -6.55 -5.18 1.15
N ILE A 109 -6.99 -4.53 2.21
CA ILE A 109 -6.43 -3.27 2.69
C ILE A 109 -5.96 -3.45 4.13
N PRO A 110 -4.66 -3.62 4.35
CA PRO A 110 -4.10 -3.69 5.70
C PRO A 110 -3.93 -2.29 6.31
N LEU A 111 -4.27 -2.18 7.59
CA LEU A 111 -4.01 -1.03 8.45
C LEU A 111 -2.85 -1.38 9.38
N ILE A 112 -1.64 -1.11 8.94
CA ILE A 112 -0.40 -1.41 9.68
C ILE A 112 -0.07 -0.21 10.56
N ASN A 113 -0.11 -0.38 11.88
CA ASN A 113 0.12 0.70 12.83
C ASN A 113 -0.75 1.96 12.56
N GLY A 114 -2.01 1.74 12.11
CA GLY A 114 -2.94 2.80 11.78
C GLY A 114 -2.77 3.43 10.38
N GLU A 115 -1.74 3.07 9.64
CA GLU A 115 -1.56 3.48 8.25
C GLU A 115 -2.28 2.53 7.30
N ARG A 116 -3.13 3.09 6.44
CA ARG A 116 -3.95 2.36 5.46
C ARG A 116 -3.16 2.16 4.16
N PHE A 117 -2.82 0.91 3.82
CA PHE A 117 -2.12 0.55 2.60
C PHE A 117 -3.11 0.07 1.55
N GLU A 118 -3.17 0.75 0.42
CA GLU A 118 -4.06 0.43 -0.70
C GLU A 118 -3.26 0.01 -1.92
N TYR A 119 -3.59 -1.15 -2.51
CA TYR A 119 -2.95 -1.64 -3.73
C TYR A 119 -3.68 -1.11 -4.96
N LEU A 120 -3.15 -0.04 -5.55
CA LEU A 120 -3.82 0.75 -6.57
C LEU A 120 -2.97 0.97 -7.83
N PRO A 121 -3.61 1.08 -9.01
CA PRO A 121 -2.97 1.70 -10.17
C PRO A 121 -2.70 3.17 -9.88
N HIS A 122 -1.52 3.65 -10.28
CA HIS A 122 -1.11 5.05 -10.14
C HIS A 122 -0.15 5.46 -11.26
N ARG A 123 0.01 6.75 -11.51
CA ARG A 123 0.84 7.28 -12.59
C ARG A 123 1.82 8.30 -12.06
N VAL A 124 3.04 8.31 -12.60
CA VAL A 124 3.92 9.48 -12.45
C VAL A 124 3.48 10.59 -13.41
N GLU A 125 3.80 11.84 -13.07
CA GLU A 125 3.42 13.03 -13.84
C GLU A 125 3.72 12.91 -15.34
N GLU A 126 4.78 12.18 -15.70
CA GLU A 126 5.21 11.95 -17.10
C GLU A 126 4.46 10.81 -17.81
N GLY A 127 3.39 10.29 -17.21
CA GLY A 127 2.45 9.37 -17.88
C GLY A 127 2.72 7.87 -17.71
N ARG A 128 3.84 7.45 -17.10
CA ARG A 128 4.09 6.03 -16.85
C ARG A 128 3.16 5.51 -15.75
N ALA A 129 2.42 4.45 -16.05
CA ALA A 129 1.53 3.78 -15.11
C ALA A 129 2.25 2.65 -14.36
N TYR A 130 1.90 2.51 -13.09
CA TYR A 130 2.34 1.45 -12.19
C TYR A 130 1.13 0.90 -11.44
N ILE A 131 1.29 -0.26 -10.83
CA ILE A 131 0.37 -0.77 -9.82
C ILE A 131 1.19 -1.13 -8.59
N GLY A 132 0.72 -0.77 -7.39
CA GLY A 132 1.46 -1.02 -6.16
C GLY A 132 0.80 -0.41 -4.95
N TYR A 133 1.41 -0.61 -3.78
CA TYR A 133 0.91 -0.08 -2.53
C TYR A 133 1.14 1.43 -2.40
N LEU A 134 0.10 2.13 -2.05
CA LEU A 134 0.10 3.53 -1.63
C LEU A 134 -0.45 3.62 -0.21
N VAL A 135 0.15 4.45 0.64
CA VAL A 135 -0.38 4.75 1.97
C VAL A 135 -1.35 5.91 1.85
N ASN A 136 -2.62 5.70 2.18
CA ASN A 136 -3.60 6.77 2.23
C ASN A 136 -3.31 7.65 3.45
N ILE A 137 -2.99 8.92 3.22
CA ILE A 137 -2.66 9.91 4.27
C ILE A 137 -3.73 10.99 4.43
N TYR A 138 -4.65 11.11 3.48
CA TYR A 138 -5.80 12.01 3.54
C TYR A 138 -6.93 11.50 2.64
N ASP A 139 -8.13 11.41 3.18
CA ASP A 139 -9.34 10.95 2.49
C ASP A 139 -10.41 12.04 2.53
N GLY A 140 -10.31 13.02 1.63
CA GLY A 140 -11.28 14.10 1.46
C GLY A 140 -12.41 13.73 0.51
N LYS A 141 -13.39 14.62 0.35
CA LYS A 141 -14.55 14.40 -0.52
C LYS A 141 -14.18 14.40 -1.99
N GLU A 142 -13.37 15.37 -2.42
CA GLU A 142 -12.93 15.51 -3.81
C GLU A 142 -11.53 14.97 -4.03
N ASN A 143 -10.66 15.09 -3.02
CA ASN A 143 -9.24 14.79 -3.16
C ASN A 143 -8.80 13.79 -2.12
N ARG A 144 -7.96 12.82 -2.55
CA ARG A 144 -7.24 11.91 -1.66
C ARG A 144 -5.76 12.09 -1.85
N LEU A 145 -5.02 12.07 -0.74
CA LEU A 145 -3.57 12.09 -0.76
C LEU A 145 -3.01 10.73 -0.40
N TYR A 146 -2.00 10.34 -1.16
CA TYR A 146 -1.28 9.10 -0.92
C TYR A 146 0.21 9.35 -0.83
N LEU A 147 0.87 8.55 -0.02
CA LEU A 147 2.33 8.49 0.10
C LEU A 147 2.83 7.18 -0.50
N LYS A 148 3.68 7.24 -1.52
CA LYS A 148 4.46 6.09 -1.97
C LYS A 148 5.80 6.09 -1.25
N ARG A 149 6.06 5.03 -0.50
CA ARG A 149 7.36 4.76 0.11
C ARG A 149 8.13 3.78 -0.76
N LYS A 150 9.37 4.10 -1.07
CA LYS A 150 10.21 3.29 -1.94
C LYS A 150 11.62 3.16 -1.38
N LYS A 151 12.16 1.96 -1.42
CA LYS A 151 13.57 1.67 -1.21
C LYS A 151 14.19 1.21 -2.52
N THR A 152 15.37 1.75 -2.84
CA THR A 152 16.11 1.38 -4.04
C THR A 152 17.47 0.86 -3.61
N PHE A 153 17.85 -0.31 -4.10
CA PHE A 153 19.18 -0.84 -3.88
C PHE A 153 20.17 -0.13 -4.79
N MET A 154 21.25 0.37 -4.20
CA MET A 154 22.38 0.93 -4.92
C MET A 154 23.60 0.05 -4.69
N GLU A 155 24.21 -0.40 -5.79
CA GLU A 155 25.45 -1.17 -5.73
C GLU A 155 26.61 -0.33 -5.17
N ALA A 156 27.64 -1.03 -4.68
CA ALA A 156 28.85 -0.37 -4.23
C ALA A 156 29.47 0.45 -5.37
N LYS A 157 29.93 1.65 -5.05
CA LYS A 157 30.73 2.49 -5.95
C LYS A 157 32.15 2.64 -5.37
N VAL A 158 33.15 2.34 -6.18
CA VAL A 158 34.56 2.65 -5.87
C VAL A 158 34.91 3.95 -6.57
N ALA A 159 35.47 4.90 -5.84
CA ALA A 159 35.99 6.15 -6.40
C ALA A 159 37.10 5.85 -7.43
N ARG A 160 36.98 6.43 -8.61
CA ARG A 160 37.99 6.32 -9.69
C ARG A 160 38.93 7.50 -9.72
N THR A 161 38.55 8.58 -9.06
CA THR A 161 39.32 9.82 -8.96
C THR A 161 39.28 10.35 -7.53
N SER A 162 40.20 11.26 -7.18
CA SER A 162 40.20 11.91 -5.87
C SER A 162 38.98 12.83 -5.61
N LEU A 163 38.23 13.15 -6.64
CA LEU A 163 37.01 13.98 -6.55
C LEU A 163 35.73 13.14 -6.34
N GLU A 164 35.81 11.83 -6.46
CA GLU A 164 34.67 10.93 -6.27
C GLU A 164 34.67 10.32 -4.87
N ASN A 165 33.47 10.07 -4.33
CA ASN A 165 33.33 9.35 -3.09
C ASN A 165 32.99 7.87 -3.36
N SER A 166 33.65 6.98 -2.62
CA SER A 166 33.29 5.57 -2.55
C SER A 166 32.14 5.38 -1.57
N PHE A 167 31.25 4.44 -1.85
CA PHE A 167 30.23 4.00 -0.91
C PHE A 167 29.97 2.49 -1.03
N PRO A 168 29.63 1.80 0.07
CA PRO A 168 29.24 0.41 0.06
C PRO A 168 27.84 0.22 -0.57
N PRO A 169 27.43 -1.02 -0.88
CA PRO A 169 26.08 -1.30 -1.32
C PRO A 169 25.09 -0.86 -0.24
N ARG A 170 23.99 -0.25 -0.65
CA ARG A 170 23.02 0.33 0.30
C ARG A 170 21.61 0.43 -0.24
N TYR A 171 20.64 0.45 0.67
CA TYR A 171 19.29 0.87 0.36
C TYR A 171 19.12 2.37 0.55
N VAL A 172 18.59 3.04 -0.47
CA VAL A 172 18.25 4.47 -0.43
C VAL A 172 16.73 4.60 -0.41
N GLU A 173 16.23 5.41 0.51
CA GLU A 173 14.79 5.69 0.63
C GLU A 173 14.39 6.90 -0.19
N SER A 174 13.17 6.84 -0.70
CA SER A 174 12.49 7.97 -1.29
C SER A 174 11.00 7.90 -0.99
N THR A 175 10.36 9.07 -0.95
CA THR A 175 8.92 9.21 -0.79
C THR A 175 8.38 10.11 -1.88
N GLU A 176 7.22 9.75 -2.41
CA GLU A 176 6.52 10.50 -3.45
C GLU A 176 5.06 10.70 -3.03
N ILE A 177 4.53 11.90 -3.28
CA ILE A 177 3.13 12.22 -3.01
C ILE A 177 2.32 12.02 -4.29
N TYR A 178 1.17 11.36 -4.13
CA TYR A 178 0.18 11.16 -5.18
C TYR A 178 -1.14 11.78 -4.77
N VAL A 179 -1.87 12.30 -5.75
CA VAL A 179 -3.20 12.89 -5.56
C VAL A 179 -4.19 12.16 -6.48
N SER A 180 -5.30 11.72 -5.93
CA SER A 180 -6.50 11.32 -6.67
C SER A 180 -7.54 12.42 -6.55
N LYS A 181 -8.13 12.84 -7.65
CA LYS A 181 -9.24 13.78 -7.69
C LYS A 181 -10.50 13.05 -8.13
N ASN A 182 -11.61 13.23 -7.38
CA ASN A 182 -12.92 12.61 -7.66
C ASN A 182 -12.86 11.07 -7.86
N GLY A 183 -11.92 10.40 -7.19
CA GLY A 183 -11.74 8.95 -7.33
C GLY A 183 -10.95 8.50 -8.56
N ASP A 184 -10.38 9.43 -9.32
CA ASP A 184 -9.51 9.12 -10.46
C ASP A 184 -8.23 8.39 -10.03
N THR A 185 -7.54 7.78 -11.00
CA THR A 185 -6.23 7.17 -10.77
C THR A 185 -5.25 8.16 -10.15
N PRO A 186 -4.64 7.86 -8.98
CA PRO A 186 -3.66 8.72 -8.34
C PRO A 186 -2.50 9.10 -9.27
N VAL A 187 -2.15 10.38 -9.31
CA VAL A 187 -1.05 10.93 -10.10
C VAL A 187 -0.03 11.57 -9.18
N SER A 188 1.26 11.35 -9.42
CA SER A 188 2.32 11.97 -8.63
C SER A 188 2.29 13.48 -8.76
N ILE A 189 2.53 14.18 -7.65
CA ILE A 189 2.61 15.65 -7.61
C ILE A 189 3.92 16.08 -6.96
N LYS A 190 4.57 17.09 -7.55
CA LYS A 190 5.72 17.71 -6.91
C LYS A 190 5.28 18.53 -5.71
N THR A 191 5.96 18.37 -4.58
CA THR A 191 5.66 19.09 -3.34
C THR A 191 6.19 20.51 -3.28
N SER A 192 6.65 21.06 -4.42
CA SER A 192 7.00 22.48 -4.49
C SER A 192 5.77 23.37 -4.27
N LYS A 193 5.96 24.50 -3.59
CA LYS A 193 4.87 25.46 -3.31
C LYS A 193 4.11 25.86 -4.58
N LYS A 194 4.82 26.04 -5.70
CA LYS A 194 4.22 26.37 -7.00
C LYS A 194 3.33 25.24 -7.51
N SER A 195 3.80 23.98 -7.46
CA SER A 195 3.03 22.82 -7.94
C SER A 195 1.76 22.62 -7.12
N ILE A 196 1.86 22.70 -5.79
CA ILE A 196 0.69 22.55 -4.90
C ILE A 196 -0.34 23.67 -5.15
N ILE A 197 0.09 24.93 -5.25
CA ILE A 197 -0.83 26.05 -5.52
C ILE A 197 -1.52 25.87 -6.88
N ASN A 198 -0.76 25.52 -7.92
CA ASN A 198 -1.30 25.35 -9.27
C ASN A 198 -2.30 24.20 -9.37
N PHE A 199 -2.16 23.16 -8.52
CA PHE A 199 -3.09 22.04 -8.47
C PHE A 199 -4.54 22.47 -8.21
N PHE A 200 -4.74 23.51 -7.39
CA PHE A 200 -6.07 23.99 -7.01
C PHE A 200 -6.71 24.95 -8.02
N GLY A 201 -6.07 25.25 -9.14
CA GLY A 201 -6.67 26.00 -10.26
C GLY A 201 -7.30 27.35 -9.83
N SER A 202 -8.64 27.47 -9.94
CA SER A 202 -9.39 28.68 -9.57
C SER A 202 -9.25 29.09 -8.11
N ASN A 203 -8.97 28.14 -7.21
CA ASN A 203 -8.78 28.37 -5.79
C ASN A 203 -7.32 28.68 -5.42
N SER A 204 -6.41 28.75 -6.40
CA SER A 204 -4.96 28.91 -6.20
C SER A 204 -4.59 30.11 -5.33
N ASP A 205 -5.25 31.27 -5.51
CA ASP A 205 -4.94 32.47 -4.73
C ASP A 205 -5.37 32.35 -3.26
N LYS A 206 -6.50 31.72 -2.98
CA LYS A 206 -6.95 31.44 -1.61
C LYS A 206 -6.01 30.48 -0.90
N VAL A 207 -5.63 29.37 -1.58
CA VAL A 207 -4.68 28.39 -1.08
C VAL A 207 -3.30 29.02 -0.85
N LYS A 208 -2.82 29.85 -1.78
CA LYS A 208 -1.55 30.58 -1.65
C LYS A 208 -1.54 31.49 -0.42
N LYS A 209 -2.65 32.21 -0.18
CA LYS A 209 -2.82 33.06 1.00
C LYS A 209 -2.79 32.21 2.27
N TYR A 210 -3.55 31.13 2.32
CA TYR A 210 -3.60 30.21 3.46
C TYR A 210 -2.22 29.63 3.81
N ILE A 211 -1.48 29.12 2.82
CA ILE A 211 -0.11 28.62 3.01
C ILE A 211 0.81 29.70 3.61
N LYS A 212 0.67 30.95 3.17
CA LYS A 212 1.46 32.07 3.67
C LYS A 212 1.10 32.42 5.11
N ASP A 213 -0.19 32.57 5.38
CA ASP A 213 -0.70 33.03 6.68
C ASP A 213 -0.43 32.01 7.79
N GLN A 214 -0.58 30.71 7.47
CA GLN A 214 -0.29 29.60 8.38
C GLN A 214 1.19 29.15 8.37
N LYS A 215 2.04 29.78 7.53
CA LYS A 215 3.47 29.45 7.38
C LYS A 215 3.74 27.96 7.07
N LEU A 216 2.84 27.34 6.28
CA LEU A 216 2.91 25.93 5.97
C LEU A 216 4.03 25.61 4.99
N LYS A 217 4.70 24.47 5.21
CA LYS A 217 5.75 23.97 4.34
C LYS A 217 5.19 22.80 3.51
N THR A 218 5.06 23.01 2.22
CA THR A 218 4.49 22.01 1.29
C THR A 218 5.31 20.70 1.16
N SER A 219 6.52 20.66 1.71
CA SER A 219 7.34 19.45 1.84
C SER A 219 6.99 18.59 3.06
N GLU A 220 6.20 19.09 3.99
CA GLU A 220 5.76 18.39 5.20
C GLU A 220 4.39 17.79 4.99
N ILE A 221 4.22 16.49 5.30
CA ILE A 221 2.97 15.75 5.10
C ILE A 221 1.83 16.38 5.88
N SER A 222 2.06 16.75 7.14
CA SER A 222 1.05 17.41 7.98
C SER A 222 0.57 18.74 7.39
N SER A 223 1.47 19.52 6.82
CA SER A 223 1.13 20.76 6.12
C SER A 223 0.35 20.52 4.84
N LEU A 224 0.69 19.46 4.08
CA LEU A 224 -0.09 19.08 2.90
C LEU A 224 -1.52 18.70 3.26
N ILE A 225 -1.70 17.89 4.28
CA ILE A 225 -3.04 17.51 4.78
C ILE A 225 -3.86 18.75 5.11
N GLN A 226 -3.31 19.69 5.90
CA GLN A 226 -3.99 20.94 6.25
C GLN A 226 -4.36 21.80 5.03
N ILE A 227 -3.50 21.83 4.00
CA ILE A 227 -3.77 22.57 2.76
C ILE A 227 -4.94 21.94 2.01
N PHE A 228 -4.98 20.62 1.92
CA PHE A 228 -6.05 19.91 1.23
C PHE A 228 -7.36 20.00 2.02
N GLU A 229 -7.35 19.86 3.34
CA GLU A 229 -8.51 20.07 4.21
C GLU A 229 -9.09 21.49 4.06
N PHE A 230 -8.22 22.51 4.02
CA PHE A 230 -8.66 23.89 3.79
C PHE A 230 -9.30 24.03 2.40
N ALA A 231 -8.70 23.45 1.38
CA ALA A 231 -9.18 23.56 0.01
C ALA A 231 -10.52 22.85 -0.24
N GLU A 232 -10.83 21.78 0.49
CA GLU A 232 -12.13 21.07 0.45
C GLU A 232 -13.31 21.95 0.95
N ASN A 233 -13.01 23.01 1.70
CA ASN A 233 -14.02 23.91 2.28
C ASN A 233 -14.12 25.26 1.53
N LEU A 234 -13.55 25.38 0.32
CA LEU A 234 -13.58 26.59 -0.50
C LEU A 234 -14.71 26.61 -1.53
#